data_0d5ba859039fd7837431876b6b944d52
#
_entry.id   0d5ba859039fd7837431876b6b944d52
#
_cell.length_a   1.000
_cell.length_b   1.000
_cell.length_c   1.000
_cell.angle_alpha   90.00
_cell.angle_beta   90.00
_cell.angle_gamma   90.00
#
_symmetry.space_group_name_H-M   'P 1'
#
loop_
_entity.id
_entity.type
_entity.pdbx_description
1 polymer ?
#
loop_
_entity_poly.entity_id
_entity_poly.type
_entity_poly.pdbx_seq_one_letter_code
_entity_poly.pdbx_strand_id
1 'polypeptide(L)'
;MKKIVQEVSGEGLEKLMGERITLFCLNYIYTGTLAGVNESCVLLDKAAIVYETGPLQDKKWTDAQDLPGQWYVQIGAIESFGVLK
;
A
#
# COMPACT_ATOMS: atom_id res chain seq x y z
N MET A 1 -19.52 -14.31 -3.35
CA MET A 1 -19.92 -13.53 -4.53
C MET A 1 -18.72 -13.29 -5.43
N LYS A 2 -18.93 -13.38 -6.72
CA LYS A 2 -17.88 -13.10 -7.70
C LYS A 2 -18.15 -11.77 -8.38
N LYS A 3 -17.08 -11.04 -8.69
CA LYS A 3 -17.22 -9.81 -9.45
C LYS A 3 -16.03 -9.64 -10.38
N ILE A 4 -16.25 -8.94 -11.46
CA ILE A 4 -15.18 -8.58 -12.37
C ILE A 4 -14.52 -7.32 -11.86
N VAL A 5 -13.21 -7.34 -11.72
CA VAL A 5 -12.45 -6.14 -11.38
C VAL A 5 -12.20 -5.36 -12.67
N GLN A 6 -12.63 -4.12 -12.69
CA GLN A 6 -12.54 -3.29 -13.88
C GLN A 6 -11.42 -2.27 -13.75
N GLU A 7 -10.82 -1.91 -14.88
CA GLU A 7 -9.80 -0.86 -14.92
C GLU A 7 -10.47 0.50 -15.11
N VAL A 8 -11.30 0.86 -14.13
CA VAL A 8 -12.06 2.11 -14.17
C VAL A 8 -11.96 2.78 -12.81
N SER A 9 -12.37 4.03 -12.78
CA SER A 9 -12.44 4.81 -11.55
C SER A 9 -13.27 4.07 -10.50
N GLY A 10 -12.78 4.04 -9.28
CA GLY A 10 -13.48 3.40 -8.17
C GLY A 10 -13.15 1.93 -7.98
N GLU A 11 -12.23 1.39 -8.76
CA GLU A 11 -11.75 0.01 -8.60
C GLU A 11 -10.24 0.00 -8.35
N GLY A 12 -9.75 -1.10 -7.81
CA GLY A 12 -8.32 -1.28 -7.55
C GLY A 12 -7.81 -0.28 -6.52
N LEU A 13 -6.64 0.27 -6.80
CA LEU A 13 -6.01 1.24 -5.90
C LEU A 13 -6.85 2.49 -5.71
N GLU A 14 -7.57 2.93 -6.72
CA GLU A 14 -8.40 4.14 -6.59
C GLU A 14 -9.47 3.98 -5.51
N LYS A 15 -9.97 2.78 -5.33
CA LYS A 15 -10.98 2.49 -4.31
C LYS A 15 -10.43 2.71 -2.89
N LEU A 16 -9.12 2.63 -2.73
CA LEU A 16 -8.47 2.71 -1.44
C LEU A 16 -7.92 4.09 -1.11
N MET A 17 -8.27 5.10 -1.92
CA MET A 17 -7.84 6.47 -1.66
C MET A 17 -8.27 6.91 -0.26
N GLY A 18 -7.32 7.47 0.48
CA GLY A 18 -7.57 7.92 1.86
C GLY A 18 -7.43 6.83 2.91
N GLU A 19 -7.35 5.58 2.50
CA GLU A 19 -7.18 4.45 3.42
C GLU A 19 -5.72 4.22 3.73
N ARG A 20 -5.45 3.69 4.93
CA ARG A 20 -4.11 3.20 5.23
C ARG A 20 -3.97 1.82 4.63
N ILE A 21 -3.01 1.67 3.73
CA ILE A 21 -2.87 0.45 2.95
C ILE A 21 -1.48 -0.16 3.14
N THR A 22 -1.37 -1.42 2.75
CA THR A 22 -0.11 -2.15 2.69
C THR A 22 0.14 -2.57 1.26
N LEU A 23 1.36 -2.31 0.79
CA LEU A 23 1.82 -2.67 -0.54
C LEU A 23 2.89 -3.75 -0.40
N PHE A 24 2.59 -4.95 -0.86
CA PHE A 24 3.59 -6.01 -0.95
C PHE A 24 4.29 -5.86 -2.29
N CYS A 25 5.54 -5.45 -2.23
CA CYS A 25 6.34 -5.21 -3.42
C CYS A 25 7.37 -6.31 -3.60
N LEU A 26 8.06 -6.31 -4.73
CA LEU A 26 9.00 -7.38 -5.06
C LEU A 26 10.14 -7.50 -4.03
N ASN A 27 10.64 -6.38 -3.53
CA ASN A 27 11.79 -6.39 -2.61
C ASN A 27 11.43 -5.97 -1.19
N TYR A 28 10.45 -5.09 -1.04
CA TYR A 28 10.11 -4.50 0.25
C TYR A 28 8.61 -4.43 0.42
N ILE A 29 8.20 -4.20 1.66
CA ILE A 29 6.80 -3.97 2.00
C ILE A 29 6.69 -2.51 2.45
N TYR A 30 5.70 -1.80 1.90
CA TYR A 30 5.43 -0.42 2.28
C TYR A 30 4.03 -0.30 2.83
N THR A 31 3.85 0.59 3.79
CA THR A 31 2.54 0.91 4.32
C THR A 31 2.40 2.42 4.41
N GLY A 32 1.20 2.92 4.35
CA GLY A 32 0.92 4.34 4.45
C GLY A 32 -0.50 4.66 4.02
N THR A 33 -0.86 5.92 4.17
CA THR A 33 -2.17 6.39 3.70
C THR A 33 -2.06 6.73 2.22
N LEU A 34 -2.94 6.13 1.41
CA LEU A 34 -2.92 6.34 -0.03
C LEU A 34 -3.44 7.74 -0.34
N ALA A 35 -2.53 8.60 -0.78
CA ALA A 35 -2.83 10.00 -1.07
C ALA A 35 -2.99 10.27 -2.55
N GLY A 36 -2.43 9.43 -3.41
CA GLY A 36 -2.53 9.62 -4.84
C GLY A 36 -2.12 8.39 -5.61
N VAL A 37 -2.59 8.29 -6.83
CA VAL A 37 -2.24 7.19 -7.73
C VAL A 37 -2.33 7.67 -9.17
N ASN A 38 -1.38 7.24 -9.99
CA ASN A 38 -1.44 7.41 -11.43
C ASN A 38 -0.96 6.14 -12.11
N GLU A 39 -0.71 6.19 -13.41
CA GLU A 39 -0.29 5.00 -14.16
C GLU A 39 1.07 4.46 -13.75
N SER A 40 1.93 5.30 -13.18
CA SER A 40 3.32 4.95 -12.89
C SER A 40 3.58 4.67 -11.42
N CYS A 41 2.89 5.36 -10.52
CA CYS A 41 3.22 5.26 -9.09
C CYS A 41 2.04 5.56 -8.20
N VAL A 42 2.21 5.20 -6.94
CA VAL A 42 1.30 5.61 -5.86
C VAL A 42 2.04 6.55 -4.94
N LEU A 43 1.31 7.46 -4.32
CA LEU A 43 1.84 8.39 -3.33
C LEU A 43 1.27 8.03 -1.97
N LEU A 44 2.15 7.83 -1.01
CA LEU A 44 1.77 7.50 0.36
C LEU A 44 2.12 8.64 1.30
N ASP A 45 1.18 8.99 2.17
CA ASP A 45 1.41 9.86 3.31
C ASP A 45 1.73 9.00 4.53
N LYS A 46 2.57 9.51 5.41
CA LYS A 46 2.95 8.81 6.64
C LYS A 46 3.38 7.40 6.35
N ALA A 47 4.25 7.26 5.35
CA ALA A 47 4.70 5.97 4.88
C ALA A 47 5.74 5.36 5.81
N ALA A 48 5.80 4.05 5.78
CA ALA A 48 6.83 3.28 6.47
C ALA A 48 7.25 2.11 5.61
N ILE A 49 8.51 1.72 5.76
CA ILE A 49 9.01 0.49 5.16
C ILE A 49 9.00 -0.59 6.24
N VAL A 50 8.49 -1.76 5.89
CA VAL A 50 8.31 -2.87 6.83
C VAL A 50 9.35 -3.93 6.58
N TYR A 51 10.18 -4.19 7.59
CA TYR A 51 11.21 -5.21 7.50
C TYR A 51 10.74 -6.54 8.08
N GLU A 52 9.86 -6.50 9.07
CA GLU A 52 9.34 -7.71 9.71
C GLU A 52 7.87 -7.48 10.01
N THR A 53 7.02 -8.31 9.43
CA THR A 53 5.58 -8.10 9.57
C THR A 53 5.05 -8.48 10.94
N GLY A 54 5.62 -9.51 11.55
CA GLY A 54 4.98 -10.17 12.67
C GLY A 54 3.69 -10.87 12.22
N PRO A 55 2.90 -11.36 13.15
CA PRO A 55 1.59 -11.93 12.80
C PRO A 55 0.72 -10.86 12.11
N LEU A 56 0.08 -11.24 11.03
CA LEU A 56 -0.70 -10.26 10.25
C LEU A 56 -1.92 -9.75 10.99
N GLN A 57 -2.40 -10.49 11.98
CA GLN A 57 -3.54 -10.07 12.81
C GLN A 57 -3.16 -9.02 13.85
N ASP A 58 -1.87 -8.86 14.14
CA ASP A 58 -1.43 -7.86 15.10
C ASP A 58 -1.64 -6.46 14.53
N LYS A 59 -1.94 -5.52 15.41
CA LYS A 59 -2.18 -4.14 15.00
C LYS A 59 -0.91 -3.42 14.59
N LYS A 60 0.24 -3.91 15.03
CA LYS A 60 1.53 -3.26 14.77
C LYS A 60 2.46 -4.19 14.02
N TRP A 61 3.32 -3.59 13.22
CA TRP A 61 4.42 -4.30 12.58
C TRP A 61 5.49 -4.62 13.61
N THR A 62 6.15 -5.77 13.44
CA THR A 62 7.25 -6.14 14.35
C THR A 62 8.45 -5.24 14.14
N ASP A 63 8.77 -4.91 12.90
CA ASP A 63 9.88 -4.01 12.59
C ASP A 63 9.53 -3.19 11.35
N ALA A 64 9.36 -1.90 11.56
CA ALA A 64 9.07 -0.97 10.49
C ALA A 64 9.71 0.37 10.80
N GLN A 65 10.14 1.08 9.77
CA GLN A 65 10.73 2.41 9.91
C GLN A 65 9.91 3.42 9.13
N ASP A 66 9.59 4.52 9.79
CA ASP A 66 8.89 5.62 9.13
C ASP A 66 9.78 6.25 8.06
N LEU A 67 9.18 6.55 6.93
CA LEU A 67 9.85 7.25 5.86
C LEU A 67 9.56 8.74 5.99
N PRO A 68 10.54 9.60 5.68
CA PRO A 68 10.33 11.05 5.80
C PRO A 68 9.40 11.57 4.70
N GLY A 69 8.44 12.39 5.10
CA GLY A 69 7.54 13.05 4.16
C GLY A 69 6.67 12.08 3.40
N GLN A 70 6.29 12.49 2.20
CA GLN A 70 5.52 11.64 1.29
C GLN A 70 6.47 10.71 0.53
N TRP A 71 5.96 9.55 0.17
CA TRP A 71 6.79 8.53 -0.47
C TRP A 71 6.09 7.97 -1.70
N TYR A 72 6.81 7.89 -2.81
CA TYR A 72 6.29 7.32 -4.05
C TYR A 72 6.73 5.88 -4.18
N VAL A 73 5.80 5.00 -4.55
CA VAL A 73 6.09 3.59 -4.84
C VAL A 73 5.69 3.32 -6.28
N GLN A 74 6.57 2.72 -7.05
CA GLN A 74 6.30 2.43 -8.46
C GLN A 74 5.27 1.32 -8.59
N ILE A 75 4.28 1.52 -9.47
CA ILE A 75 3.24 0.52 -9.72
C ILE A 75 3.85 -0.82 -10.15
N GLY A 76 4.89 -0.78 -10.98
CA GLY A 76 5.53 -2.00 -11.48
C GLY A 76 6.20 -2.85 -10.41
N ALA A 77 6.45 -2.30 -9.23
CA ALA A 77 7.04 -3.04 -8.12
C ALA A 77 6.00 -3.66 -7.19
N ILE A 78 4.74 -3.30 -7.34
CA ILE A 78 3.67 -3.76 -6.45
C ILE A 78 3.18 -5.13 -6.91
N GLU A 79 3.26 -6.11 -6.03
CA GLU A 79 2.78 -7.47 -6.29
C GLU A 79 1.34 -7.63 -5.83
N SER A 80 1.02 -7.11 -4.65
CA SER A 80 -0.34 -7.15 -4.11
C SER A 80 -0.52 -6.01 -3.13
N PHE A 81 -1.75 -5.66 -2.87
CA PHE A 81 -2.05 -4.55 -1.98
C PHE A 81 -3.42 -4.73 -1.32
N GLY A 82 -3.59 -4.08 -0.19
CA GLY A 82 -4.85 -4.12 0.53
C GLY A 82 -4.77 -3.32 1.82
N VAL A 83 -5.87 -3.33 2.55
CA VAL A 83 -5.93 -2.71 3.88
C VAL A 83 -5.57 -3.79 4.90
N LEU A 84 -4.42 -3.65 5.53
CA LEU A 84 -3.94 -4.65 6.47
C LEU A 84 -3.67 -4.02 7.85
N LYS A 85 -2.70 -3.12 7.92
CA LYS A 85 -2.44 -2.39 9.16
C LYS A 85 -1.49 -1.20 8.96
#